data_4018d3acb589568b46f04d559a696014
#
_entry.id   4018d3acb589568b46f04d559a696014
#
_cell.length_a   1.000
_cell.length_b   1.000
_cell.length_c   1.000
_cell.angle_alpha   90.00
_cell.angle_beta   90.00
_cell.angle_gamma   90.00
#
_symmetry.space_group_name_H-M   'P 1'
#
loop_
_entity.id
_entity.type
_entity.pdbx_description
1 polymer ?
#
loop_
_entity_poly.entity_id
_entity_poly.type
_entity_poly.pdbx_seq_one_letter_code
_entity_poly.pdbx_strand_id
1 'polypeptide(L)'
;VKIYGYGGNLQNEALLASELQATDDLQEVPQCIVGGKHYFYARGPVSWKSETALQRIRNPYSDYGYYFITQTDGEPLVQDSATFVSSHYPQPYDYHSLYESDGYSYYHGGRNLFDAEELKVGAEKKVVITNTTGSAAGKLSVALTTATNSVAQILKNGKVLGEITLSLKDDNPTEDIAYLKATEKVATYPISDFQDKDTISIKVMSGASIRLDYISVTWAEPGSCAFTAANLAAGGKIPAAQYVYGITNQDHHADGAADMVIIIPTSQKLLKQAQRLKEFHEQHDGLRVTIVPADELYNEFSSGTPDANAYRRYLRMLSDKAQSEADMPKYLLLFGDCVWDNRMLTSGCRILNPDNYLLCFESENSFSAVSCFVSDSWFGMLGEGAGLYPNRELQDVAVGRFPVTYAEEAQVLVDKTISYAQNANVGAWQNTLMFMGDDGNGNLHMQDADEVAVQV
;
A
#
# COMPACT_ATOMS: atom_id res chain seq x y z
N VAL A 1 3.12 -12.87 -28.62
CA VAL A 1 2.57 -12.25 -27.41
C VAL A 1 3.66 -12.19 -26.37
N LYS A 2 3.88 -11.02 -25.79
CA LYS A 2 4.81 -10.79 -24.68
C LYS A 2 4.05 -10.35 -23.45
N ILE A 3 4.58 -10.69 -22.28
CA ILE A 3 4.00 -10.37 -20.97
C ILE A 3 5.03 -9.58 -20.18
N TYR A 4 4.63 -8.45 -19.60
CA TYR A 4 5.51 -7.57 -18.84
C TYR A 4 4.94 -7.31 -17.46
N GLY A 5 5.81 -7.07 -16.48
CA GLY A 5 5.43 -6.68 -15.14
C GLY A 5 6.06 -7.53 -14.04
N TYR A 6 5.87 -7.12 -12.80
CA TYR A 6 6.38 -7.83 -11.62
C TYR A 6 5.30 -8.07 -10.54
N GLY A 7 4.04 -7.73 -10.85
CA GLY A 7 2.88 -8.08 -10.04
C GLY A 7 2.58 -7.12 -8.89
N GLY A 8 1.85 -7.62 -7.88
CA GLY A 8 1.22 -6.81 -6.84
C GLY A 8 1.92 -6.76 -5.50
N ASN A 9 3.12 -7.32 -5.34
CA ASN A 9 3.85 -7.22 -4.09
C ASN A 9 4.14 -5.75 -3.77
N LEU A 10 4.03 -5.37 -2.49
CA LEU A 10 4.45 -4.05 -2.03
C LEU A 10 5.90 -3.81 -2.42
N GLN A 11 6.16 -2.68 -3.05
CA GLN A 11 7.51 -2.25 -3.36
C GLN A 11 8.22 -1.78 -2.09
N ASN A 12 9.55 -1.87 -2.10
CA ASN A 12 10.33 -1.36 -0.99
C ASN A 12 10.12 0.15 -0.86
N GLU A 13 9.76 0.59 0.33
CA GLU A 13 9.59 2.01 0.65
C GLU A 13 10.93 2.74 0.80
N ALA A 14 12.01 2.02 1.10
CA ALA A 14 13.33 2.58 0.98
C ALA A 14 13.71 2.70 -0.51
N LEU A 15 14.04 3.90 -0.96
CA LEU A 15 14.51 4.11 -2.34
C LEU A 15 15.98 3.70 -2.45
N LEU A 16 16.22 2.42 -2.73
CA LEU A 16 17.56 1.87 -2.93
C LEU A 16 17.91 1.85 -4.41
N ALA A 17 19.02 2.45 -4.81
CA ALA A 17 19.45 2.53 -6.21
C ALA A 17 19.54 1.15 -6.88
N SER A 18 19.96 0.10 -6.15
CA SER A 18 20.02 -1.27 -6.66
C SER A 18 18.65 -1.86 -6.99
N GLU A 19 17.62 -1.52 -6.21
CA GLU A 19 16.25 -1.99 -6.45
C GLU A 19 15.56 -1.16 -7.53
N LEU A 20 15.79 0.15 -7.54
CA LEU A 20 15.32 1.03 -8.58
C LEU A 20 15.84 0.56 -9.96
N GLN A 21 17.13 0.27 -10.07
CA GLN A 21 17.70 -0.24 -11.30
C GLN A 21 17.10 -1.60 -11.75
N ALA A 22 16.75 -2.47 -10.81
CA ALA A 22 16.17 -3.78 -11.10
C ALA A 22 14.70 -3.72 -11.52
N THR A 23 13.98 -2.66 -11.15
CA THR A 23 12.54 -2.49 -11.39
C THR A 23 12.20 -1.16 -12.07
N ASP A 24 13.20 -0.48 -12.62
CA ASP A 24 13.05 0.83 -13.27
C ASP A 24 12.11 0.73 -14.47
N ASP A 25 12.31 -0.26 -15.32
CA ASP A 25 11.44 -0.55 -16.45
C ASP A 25 10.81 -1.94 -16.33
N LEU A 26 9.65 -2.10 -16.96
CA LEU A 26 8.91 -3.36 -16.96
C LEU A 26 9.71 -4.46 -17.68
N GLN A 27 10.02 -5.51 -16.94
CA GLN A 27 10.73 -6.66 -17.49
C GLN A 27 9.76 -7.64 -18.16
N GLU A 28 10.20 -8.26 -19.27
CA GLU A 28 9.44 -9.35 -19.88
C GLU A 28 9.42 -10.56 -18.93
N VAL A 29 8.22 -11.06 -18.66
CA VAL A 29 8.00 -12.21 -17.81
C VAL A 29 8.18 -13.49 -18.60
N PRO A 30 9.00 -14.45 -18.12
CA PRO A 30 9.09 -15.77 -18.74
C PRO A 30 7.73 -16.44 -18.81
N GLN A 31 7.43 -17.04 -19.95
CA GLN A 31 6.20 -17.75 -20.17
C GLN A 31 6.46 -19.18 -20.67
N CYS A 32 5.50 -20.07 -20.44
CA CYS A 32 5.49 -21.41 -21.01
C CYS A 32 4.25 -21.59 -21.86
N ILE A 33 4.40 -22.17 -23.06
CA ILE A 33 3.29 -22.38 -23.99
C ILE A 33 2.97 -23.88 -24.08
N VAL A 34 1.75 -24.25 -23.66
CA VAL A 34 1.27 -25.63 -23.74
C VAL A 34 -0.15 -25.66 -24.30
N GLY A 35 -0.36 -26.44 -25.35
CA GLY A 35 -1.68 -26.56 -25.97
C GLY A 35 -2.23 -25.22 -26.52
N GLY A 36 -1.36 -24.31 -26.96
CA GLY A 36 -1.73 -22.98 -27.47
C GLY A 36 -2.12 -21.98 -26.38
N LYS A 37 -1.95 -22.33 -25.10
CA LYS A 37 -2.17 -21.44 -23.96
C LYS A 37 -0.84 -20.94 -23.42
N HIS A 38 -0.81 -19.65 -23.04
CA HIS A 38 0.32 -18.98 -22.44
C HIS A 38 0.19 -19.02 -20.91
N TYR A 39 1.19 -19.54 -20.23
CA TYR A 39 1.26 -19.59 -18.77
C TYR A 39 2.42 -18.74 -18.28
N PHE A 40 2.21 -17.97 -17.25
CA PHE A 40 3.25 -17.17 -16.60
C PHE A 40 3.07 -17.20 -15.09
N TYR A 41 4.15 -16.96 -14.36
CA TYR A 41 4.11 -16.87 -12.91
C TYR A 41 3.70 -15.47 -12.50
N ALA A 42 2.57 -15.34 -11.79
CA ALA A 42 2.04 -14.07 -11.32
C ALA A 42 2.16 -13.94 -9.81
N ARG A 43 2.52 -12.75 -9.35
CA ARG A 43 2.59 -12.39 -7.93
C ARG A 43 1.38 -11.55 -7.55
N GLY A 44 0.71 -11.94 -6.46
CA GLY A 44 -0.39 -11.18 -5.88
C GLY A 44 0.08 -10.12 -4.88
N PRO A 45 -0.86 -9.46 -4.16
CA PRO A 45 -0.56 -8.37 -3.22
C PRO A 45 -0.03 -8.85 -1.86
N VAL A 46 -0.01 -10.15 -1.62
CA VAL A 46 0.50 -10.74 -0.37
C VAL A 46 1.80 -11.46 -0.68
N SER A 47 2.80 -11.21 0.13
CA SER A 47 4.08 -11.91 0.11
C SER A 47 4.49 -12.34 1.52
N TRP A 48 5.53 -13.14 1.60
CA TRP A 48 6.06 -13.66 2.86
C TRP A 48 7.52 -13.23 2.99
N LYS A 49 7.93 -12.90 4.21
CA LYS A 49 9.31 -12.47 4.47
C LYS A 49 10.33 -13.53 4.04
N SER A 50 9.96 -14.82 4.19
CA SER A 50 10.65 -15.98 3.59
C SER A 50 9.67 -17.15 3.56
N GLU A 51 10.00 -18.27 2.87
CA GLU A 51 9.14 -19.46 2.82
C GLU A 51 8.83 -20.03 4.21
N THR A 52 9.72 -19.87 5.16
CA THR A 52 9.55 -20.32 6.57
C THR A 52 9.02 -19.24 7.49
N ALA A 53 8.91 -17.99 7.04
CA ALA A 53 8.44 -16.90 7.86
C ALA A 53 6.93 -16.99 8.08
N LEU A 54 6.49 -16.61 9.28
CA LEU A 54 5.08 -16.59 9.66
C LEU A 54 4.43 -15.25 9.39
N GLN A 55 5.25 -14.22 9.18
CA GLN A 55 4.78 -12.86 8.96
C GLN A 55 4.46 -12.64 7.49
N ARG A 56 3.23 -12.26 7.22
CA ARG A 56 2.80 -11.76 5.92
C ARG A 56 3.25 -10.33 5.68
N ILE A 57 3.46 -9.99 4.43
CA ILE A 57 3.60 -8.63 3.94
C ILE A 57 2.45 -8.42 2.95
N ARG A 58 1.58 -7.45 3.24
CA ARG A 58 0.45 -7.10 2.38
C ARG A 58 0.67 -5.74 1.74
N ASN A 59 0.37 -5.64 0.45
CA ASN A 59 0.31 -4.34 -0.22
C ASN A 59 -0.88 -3.53 0.34
N PRO A 60 -0.65 -2.36 0.97
CA PRO A 60 -1.71 -1.56 1.55
C PRO A 60 -2.49 -0.73 0.52
N TYR A 61 -2.08 -0.75 -0.74
CA TYR A 61 -2.65 0.06 -1.81
C TYR A 61 -3.51 -0.73 -2.78
N SER A 62 -3.33 -2.05 -2.89
CA SER A 62 -4.04 -2.88 -3.86
C SER A 62 -4.32 -4.30 -3.36
N ASP A 63 -5.47 -4.85 -3.79
CA ASP A 63 -5.83 -6.25 -3.61
C ASP A 63 -5.47 -7.14 -4.81
N TYR A 64 -4.86 -6.56 -5.85
CA TYR A 64 -4.52 -7.24 -7.10
C TYR A 64 -3.08 -6.95 -7.52
N GLY A 65 -2.50 -7.86 -8.28
CA GLY A 65 -1.29 -7.63 -9.07
C GLY A 65 -1.62 -7.56 -10.54
N TYR A 66 -0.98 -6.65 -11.27
CA TYR A 66 -1.26 -6.41 -12.68
C TYR A 66 -0.07 -6.79 -13.56
N TYR A 67 -0.37 -7.16 -14.79
CA TYR A 67 0.58 -7.48 -15.84
C TYR A 67 0.10 -6.94 -17.17
N PHE A 68 1.02 -6.58 -18.03
CA PHE A 68 0.73 -6.08 -19.37
C PHE A 68 0.93 -7.19 -20.40
N ILE A 69 -0.03 -7.32 -21.30
CA ILE A 69 0.05 -8.26 -22.42
C ILE A 69 0.05 -7.42 -23.70
N THR A 70 1.07 -7.60 -24.51
CA THR A 70 1.20 -6.90 -25.78
C THR A 70 1.52 -7.86 -26.91
N GLN A 71 1.16 -7.44 -28.12
CA GLN A 71 1.57 -8.11 -29.34
C GLN A 71 2.53 -7.18 -30.06
N THR A 72 3.78 -7.58 -30.13
CA THR A 72 4.88 -6.81 -30.72
C THR A 72 5.80 -7.75 -31.51
N ASP A 73 6.67 -7.18 -32.32
CA ASP A 73 7.69 -7.90 -33.04
C ASP A 73 8.74 -8.49 -32.08
N GLY A 74 9.44 -9.53 -32.57
CA GLY A 74 10.45 -10.27 -31.84
C GLY A 74 9.91 -11.48 -31.05
N GLU A 75 10.79 -12.40 -30.75
CA GLU A 75 10.46 -13.64 -30.05
C GLU A 75 10.15 -13.36 -28.56
N PRO A 76 9.08 -13.95 -28.03
CA PRO A 76 8.78 -13.87 -26.59
C PRO A 76 9.78 -14.71 -25.77
N LEU A 77 9.94 -14.35 -24.50
CA LEU A 77 10.76 -15.10 -23.56
C LEU A 77 10.03 -16.39 -23.15
N VAL A 78 10.22 -17.47 -23.94
CA VAL A 78 9.56 -18.76 -23.71
C VAL A 78 10.52 -19.74 -23.08
N GLN A 79 10.08 -20.42 -22.05
CA GLN A 79 10.76 -21.54 -21.40
C GLN A 79 10.01 -22.85 -21.68
N ASP A 80 10.73 -23.96 -21.77
CA ASP A 80 10.10 -25.28 -21.73
C ASP A 80 9.44 -25.52 -20.36
N SER A 81 8.49 -26.46 -20.30
CA SER A 81 7.68 -26.67 -19.11
C SER A 81 8.48 -27.14 -17.89
N ALA A 82 9.57 -27.89 -18.08
CA ALA A 82 10.39 -28.36 -16.96
C ALA A 82 11.22 -27.21 -16.37
N THR A 83 11.86 -26.41 -17.22
CA THR A 83 12.60 -25.22 -16.83
C THR A 83 11.68 -24.20 -16.15
N PHE A 84 10.49 -23.95 -16.73
CA PHE A 84 9.52 -23.02 -16.17
C PHE A 84 9.10 -23.44 -14.75
N VAL A 85 8.71 -24.71 -14.56
CA VAL A 85 8.34 -25.22 -13.24
C VAL A 85 9.49 -25.10 -12.26
N SER A 86 10.70 -25.56 -12.62
CA SER A 86 11.84 -25.52 -11.69
C SER A 86 12.30 -24.12 -11.32
N SER A 87 12.00 -23.11 -12.16
CA SER A 87 12.33 -21.70 -11.90
C SER A 87 11.32 -21.04 -10.93
N HIS A 88 10.09 -21.55 -10.86
CA HIS A 88 9.01 -20.89 -10.13
C HIS A 88 8.37 -21.74 -9.03
N TYR A 89 8.83 -22.97 -8.81
CA TYR A 89 8.31 -23.86 -7.78
C TYR A 89 9.44 -24.63 -7.09
N PRO A 90 9.44 -24.77 -5.76
CA PRO A 90 8.51 -24.08 -4.84
C PRO A 90 8.89 -22.60 -4.59
N GLN A 91 7.91 -21.81 -4.26
CA GLN A 91 8.05 -20.41 -3.81
C GLN A 91 7.46 -20.25 -2.41
N PRO A 92 7.75 -19.16 -1.68
CA PRO A 92 7.19 -18.94 -0.34
C PRO A 92 5.68 -19.12 -0.27
N TYR A 93 4.95 -18.70 -1.30
CA TYR A 93 3.50 -18.87 -1.35
C TYR A 93 3.05 -20.35 -1.35
N ASP A 94 3.83 -21.26 -1.91
CA ASP A 94 3.48 -22.69 -1.99
C ASP A 94 3.51 -23.39 -0.63
N TYR A 95 4.18 -22.79 0.36
CA TYR A 95 4.22 -23.26 1.75
C TYR A 95 3.16 -22.62 2.66
N HIS A 96 2.35 -21.68 2.15
CA HIS A 96 1.46 -20.88 2.98
C HIS A 96 -0.01 -21.00 2.56
N SER A 97 -0.89 -20.91 3.56
CA SER A 97 -2.31 -20.61 3.39
C SER A 97 -2.67 -19.42 4.27
N LEU A 98 -3.52 -18.53 3.77
CA LEU A 98 -3.94 -17.32 4.47
C LEU A 98 -5.46 -17.20 4.43
N TYR A 99 -6.03 -16.87 5.60
CA TYR A 99 -7.37 -16.31 5.73
C TYR A 99 -7.25 -14.94 6.36
N GLU A 100 -7.78 -13.94 5.67
CA GLU A 100 -7.78 -12.55 6.09
C GLU A 100 -9.06 -11.88 5.56
N SER A 101 -9.65 -11.02 6.38
CA SER A 101 -10.83 -10.24 6.03
C SER A 101 -10.66 -8.84 6.59
N ASP A 102 -10.54 -7.86 5.71
CA ASP A 102 -10.27 -6.47 6.05
C ASP A 102 -11.55 -5.62 5.93
N GLY A 103 -11.81 -4.75 6.88
CA GLY A 103 -13.01 -3.93 6.85
C GLY A 103 -13.17 -2.98 8.04
N TYR A 104 -12.22 -2.97 8.97
CA TYR A 104 -12.24 -2.14 10.16
C TYR A 104 -10.86 -1.57 10.49
N SER A 105 -10.81 -0.36 11.03
CA SER A 105 -9.61 0.27 11.57
C SER A 105 -9.89 0.82 12.96
N TYR A 106 -8.94 0.68 13.89
CA TYR A 106 -9.03 1.28 15.21
C TYR A 106 -8.72 2.79 15.23
N TYR A 107 -7.81 3.19 14.34
CA TYR A 107 -7.41 4.58 14.19
C TYR A 107 -7.04 4.84 12.71
N HIS A 108 -7.72 5.81 12.10
CA HIS A 108 -7.57 6.08 10.68
C HIS A 108 -6.21 6.68 10.36
N GLY A 109 -5.43 6.02 9.50
CA GLY A 109 -4.09 6.47 9.10
C GLY A 109 -3.03 5.38 9.09
N GLY A 110 -3.31 4.21 9.69
CA GLY A 110 -2.44 3.04 9.63
C GLY A 110 -2.86 2.05 8.56
N ARG A 111 -1.89 1.41 7.93
CA ARG A 111 -2.09 0.53 6.77
C ARG A 111 -2.77 -0.80 7.06
N ASN A 112 -2.78 -1.27 8.32
CA ASN A 112 -3.42 -2.52 8.68
C ASN A 112 -4.91 -2.33 8.94
N LEU A 113 -5.72 -3.15 8.27
CA LEU A 113 -7.15 -3.28 8.49
C LEU A 113 -7.44 -4.63 9.14
N PHE A 114 -8.56 -4.71 9.84
CA PHE A 114 -8.97 -5.87 10.63
C PHE A 114 -10.37 -6.31 10.25
N ASP A 115 -10.76 -7.52 10.68
CA ASP A 115 -12.10 -8.03 10.41
C ASP A 115 -13.17 -7.06 10.94
N ALA A 116 -14.14 -6.77 10.09
CA ALA A 116 -15.28 -5.94 10.47
C ALA A 116 -16.14 -6.57 11.58
N GLU A 117 -16.11 -7.92 11.70
CA GLU A 117 -16.83 -8.64 12.75
C GLU A 117 -16.15 -8.45 14.11
N GLU A 118 -16.91 -7.94 15.08
CA GLU A 118 -16.50 -7.79 16.46
C GLU A 118 -16.96 -9.01 17.28
N LEU A 119 -16.00 -9.74 17.84
CA LEU A 119 -16.28 -10.91 18.67
C LEU A 119 -16.37 -10.50 20.15
N LYS A 120 -17.56 -10.54 20.73
CA LYS A 120 -17.82 -10.27 22.15
C LYS A 120 -17.55 -11.49 23.02
N VAL A 121 -17.44 -11.27 24.34
CA VAL A 121 -17.28 -12.38 25.31
C VAL A 121 -18.35 -13.44 25.13
N GLY A 122 -17.92 -14.68 25.04
CA GLY A 122 -18.75 -15.85 24.77
C GLY A 122 -19.01 -16.11 23.28
N ALA A 123 -18.67 -15.19 22.37
CA ALA A 123 -18.75 -15.44 20.94
C ALA A 123 -17.65 -16.41 20.47
N GLU A 124 -17.96 -17.15 19.41
CA GLU A 124 -17.04 -18.07 18.74
C GLU A 124 -17.08 -17.81 17.22
N LYS A 125 -15.93 -17.47 16.64
CA LYS A 125 -15.75 -17.40 15.18
C LYS A 125 -15.09 -18.67 14.69
N LYS A 126 -15.63 -19.24 13.60
CA LYS A 126 -15.11 -20.45 12.96
C LYS A 126 -14.62 -20.14 11.57
N VAL A 127 -13.39 -20.53 11.29
CA VAL A 127 -12.76 -20.41 9.98
C VAL A 127 -12.33 -21.80 9.51
N VAL A 128 -12.68 -22.18 8.29
CA VAL A 128 -12.25 -23.43 7.69
C VAL A 128 -10.99 -23.21 6.89
N ILE A 129 -9.91 -23.86 7.28
CA ILE A 129 -8.65 -23.90 6.53
C ILE A 129 -8.64 -25.16 5.68
N THR A 130 -8.39 -24.98 4.38
CA THR A 130 -8.21 -26.10 3.45
C THR A 130 -6.72 -26.37 3.30
N ASN A 131 -6.34 -27.62 3.52
CA ASN A 131 -4.97 -28.07 3.29
C ASN A 131 -4.72 -28.25 1.79
N THR A 132 -3.92 -27.39 1.22
CA THR A 132 -3.57 -27.40 -0.22
C THR A 132 -2.31 -28.21 -0.53
N THR A 133 -1.58 -28.63 0.52
CA THR A 133 -0.29 -29.30 0.38
C THR A 133 -0.37 -30.82 0.61
N GLY A 134 -1.39 -31.30 1.32
CA GLY A 134 -1.47 -32.68 1.83
C GLY A 134 -0.53 -32.96 3.02
N SER A 135 0.24 -31.96 3.49
CA SER A 135 1.11 -32.11 4.66
C SER A 135 0.28 -32.19 5.94
N ALA A 136 0.51 -33.21 6.76
CA ALA A 136 -0.09 -33.29 8.10
C ALA A 136 0.61 -32.33 9.10
N ALA A 137 1.78 -31.82 8.79
CA ALA A 137 2.58 -30.97 9.67
C ALA A 137 2.67 -29.53 9.17
N GLY A 138 2.75 -28.60 10.12
CA GLY A 138 2.90 -27.17 9.84
C GLY A 138 2.81 -26.33 11.10
N LYS A 139 2.74 -25.02 10.92
CA LYS A 139 2.55 -24.03 12.00
C LYS A 139 1.32 -23.20 11.71
N LEU A 140 0.38 -23.20 12.63
CA LEU A 140 -0.81 -22.34 12.59
C LEU A 140 -0.52 -21.05 13.35
N SER A 141 -0.67 -19.90 12.70
CA SER A 141 -0.58 -18.59 13.33
C SER A 141 -1.96 -17.93 13.34
N VAL A 142 -2.33 -17.32 14.46
CA VAL A 142 -3.58 -16.57 14.64
C VAL A 142 -3.21 -15.20 15.18
N ALA A 143 -3.56 -14.15 14.44
CA ALA A 143 -3.38 -12.75 14.79
C ALA A 143 -4.71 -12.17 15.26
N LEU A 144 -4.75 -11.65 16.47
CA LEU A 144 -5.93 -11.06 17.10
C LEU A 144 -5.64 -9.65 17.58
N THR A 145 -6.66 -8.80 17.52
CA THR A 145 -6.58 -7.41 17.98
C THR A 145 -7.70 -7.09 18.97
N THR A 146 -7.44 -6.13 19.85
CA THR A 146 -8.43 -5.66 20.84
C THR A 146 -8.12 -4.25 21.31
N ALA A 147 -9.16 -3.50 21.69
CA ALA A 147 -9.04 -2.20 22.34
C ALA A 147 -8.97 -2.31 23.87
N THR A 148 -9.04 -3.52 24.45
CA THR A 148 -9.02 -3.75 25.91
C THR A 148 -8.21 -5.00 26.22
N ASN A 149 -7.75 -5.15 27.46
CA ASN A 149 -7.15 -6.42 27.89
C ASN A 149 -8.16 -7.55 27.73
N SER A 150 -7.81 -8.59 27.01
CA SER A 150 -8.72 -9.66 26.60
C SER A 150 -8.03 -11.01 26.51
N VAL A 151 -8.81 -12.08 26.60
CA VAL A 151 -8.33 -13.46 26.43
C VAL A 151 -9.20 -14.18 25.42
N ALA A 152 -8.56 -14.82 24.45
CA ALA A 152 -9.20 -15.71 23.48
C ALA A 152 -8.62 -17.14 23.57
N GLN A 153 -9.48 -18.14 23.48
CA GLN A 153 -9.10 -19.54 23.35
C GLN A 153 -9.10 -19.92 21.87
N ILE A 154 -8.05 -20.59 21.42
CA ILE A 154 -7.89 -21.08 20.04
C ILE A 154 -8.08 -22.58 20.02
N LEU A 155 -8.96 -23.06 19.12
CA LEU A 155 -9.28 -24.47 18.99
C LEU A 155 -9.08 -24.90 17.51
N LYS A 156 -8.66 -26.16 17.34
CA LYS A 156 -8.66 -26.87 16.06
C LYS A 156 -9.63 -28.05 16.17
N ASN A 157 -10.65 -28.09 15.33
CA ASN A 157 -11.69 -29.15 15.33
C ASN A 157 -12.28 -29.41 16.73
N GLY A 158 -12.50 -28.36 17.51
CA GLY A 158 -13.02 -28.42 18.88
C GLY A 158 -11.99 -28.75 19.96
N LYS A 159 -10.76 -29.11 19.61
CA LYS A 159 -9.67 -29.36 20.56
C LYS A 159 -8.92 -28.04 20.83
N VAL A 160 -8.76 -27.70 22.10
CA VAL A 160 -8.01 -26.48 22.52
C VAL A 160 -6.53 -26.62 22.16
N LEU A 161 -6.00 -25.66 21.46
CA LEU A 161 -4.58 -25.50 21.17
C LEU A 161 -3.89 -24.64 22.23
N GLY A 162 -4.55 -23.59 22.70
CA GLY A 162 -4.03 -22.68 23.69
C GLY A 162 -4.87 -21.42 23.82
N GLU A 163 -4.35 -20.46 24.57
CA GLU A 163 -4.98 -19.15 24.78
C GLU A 163 -4.05 -18.04 24.31
N ILE A 164 -4.67 -16.96 23.82
CA ILE A 164 -3.99 -15.71 23.49
C ILE A 164 -4.46 -14.67 24.51
N THR A 165 -3.55 -14.18 25.32
CA THR A 165 -3.79 -13.06 26.22
C THR A 165 -3.26 -11.80 25.55
N LEU A 166 -4.14 -10.85 25.28
CA LEU A 166 -3.82 -9.53 24.77
C LEU A 166 -3.82 -8.54 25.92
N SER A 167 -2.75 -7.76 26.03
CA SER A 167 -2.58 -6.74 27.06
C SER A 167 -2.07 -5.46 26.43
N LEU A 168 -2.82 -4.37 26.54
CA LEU A 168 -2.44 -3.09 25.93
C LEU A 168 -1.04 -2.65 26.40
N LYS A 169 -0.73 -2.79 27.67
CA LYS A 169 0.56 -2.34 28.23
C LYS A 169 1.69 -3.31 27.95
N ASP A 170 1.49 -4.61 28.16
CA ASP A 170 2.54 -5.60 28.04
C ASP A 170 2.94 -5.87 26.59
N ASP A 171 1.97 -5.78 25.69
CA ASP A 171 2.20 -5.96 24.25
C ASP A 171 2.77 -4.69 23.58
N ASN A 172 2.72 -3.51 24.27
CA ASN A 172 3.24 -2.22 23.78
C ASN A 172 4.06 -1.51 24.87
N PRO A 173 5.19 -2.08 25.30
CA PRO A 173 5.90 -1.59 26.49
C PRO A 173 6.52 -0.18 26.33
N THR A 174 6.75 0.26 25.09
CA THR A 174 7.37 1.54 24.75
C THR A 174 6.34 2.66 24.50
N GLU A 175 5.07 2.31 24.34
CA GLU A 175 4.00 3.26 24.04
C GLU A 175 3.31 3.73 25.33
N ASP A 176 2.89 4.99 25.36
CA ASP A 176 2.00 5.48 26.42
C ASP A 176 0.59 4.94 26.18
N ILE A 177 0.07 4.21 27.17
CA ILE A 177 -1.25 3.58 27.11
C ILE A 177 -2.38 4.59 26.84
N ALA A 178 -2.19 5.87 27.19
CA ALA A 178 -3.16 6.92 26.93
C ALA A 178 -3.40 7.15 25.41
N TYR A 179 -2.40 6.87 24.59
CA TYR A 179 -2.48 7.04 23.13
C TYR A 179 -2.83 5.74 22.39
N LEU A 180 -2.81 4.59 23.07
CA LEU A 180 -3.16 3.32 22.45
C LEU A 180 -4.67 3.18 22.26
N LYS A 181 -5.08 2.90 21.04
CA LYS A 181 -6.46 2.59 20.66
C LYS A 181 -6.73 1.09 20.65
N ALA A 182 -5.70 0.30 20.42
CA ALA A 182 -5.75 -1.15 20.44
C ALA A 182 -4.35 -1.75 20.55
N THR A 183 -4.30 -3.07 20.58
CA THR A 183 -3.08 -3.89 20.45
C THR A 183 -3.34 -5.10 19.59
N GLU A 184 -2.26 -5.65 19.03
CA GLU A 184 -2.25 -6.90 18.29
C GLU A 184 -1.38 -7.93 18.99
N LYS A 185 -1.77 -9.20 18.86
CA LYS A 185 -0.93 -10.32 19.24
C LYS A 185 -1.08 -11.49 18.29
N VAL A 186 0.06 -12.01 17.87
CA VAL A 186 0.14 -13.22 17.05
C VAL A 186 0.59 -14.38 17.91
N ALA A 187 -0.17 -15.49 17.90
CA ALA A 187 0.23 -16.74 18.52
C ALA A 187 0.39 -17.82 17.46
N THR A 188 1.44 -18.64 17.61
CA THR A 188 1.78 -19.71 16.67
C THR A 188 1.78 -21.05 17.39
N TYR A 189 1.09 -22.02 16.77
CA TYR A 189 0.93 -23.37 17.29
C TYR A 189 1.53 -24.37 16.30
N PRO A 190 2.47 -25.24 16.73
CA PRO A 190 2.95 -26.34 15.91
C PRO A 190 1.84 -27.40 15.83
N ILE A 191 1.50 -27.84 14.63
CA ILE A 191 0.48 -28.84 14.35
C ILE A 191 1.14 -30.00 13.60
N SER A 192 0.75 -31.25 13.94
CA SER A 192 1.24 -32.47 13.29
C SER A 192 0.11 -33.38 12.75
N ASP A 193 -1.14 -32.91 12.83
CA ASP A 193 -2.32 -33.67 12.49
C ASP A 193 -3.33 -32.88 11.62
N PHE A 194 -2.82 -32.01 10.73
CA PHE A 194 -3.70 -31.35 9.78
C PHE A 194 -4.43 -32.37 8.89
N GLN A 195 -5.73 -32.08 8.68
CA GLN A 195 -6.60 -32.83 7.79
C GLN A 195 -6.77 -32.08 6.46
N ASP A 196 -7.50 -32.63 5.51
CA ASP A 196 -7.87 -31.96 4.25
C ASP A 196 -8.60 -30.62 4.51
N LYS A 197 -9.40 -30.61 5.58
CA LYS A 197 -10.06 -29.38 6.09
C LYS A 197 -10.07 -29.42 7.61
N ASP A 198 -9.62 -28.31 8.19
CA ASP A 198 -9.67 -28.08 9.61
C ASP A 198 -10.50 -26.86 9.94
N THR A 199 -11.29 -26.92 11.00
CA THR A 199 -12.00 -25.77 11.54
C THR A 199 -11.18 -25.16 12.67
N ILE A 200 -10.75 -23.93 12.49
CA ILE A 200 -10.11 -23.14 13.52
C ILE A 200 -11.18 -22.27 14.18
N SER A 201 -11.31 -22.40 15.48
CA SER A 201 -12.26 -21.62 16.28
C SER A 201 -11.53 -20.65 17.18
N ILE A 202 -12.04 -19.41 17.23
CA ILE A 202 -11.59 -18.33 18.13
C ILE A 202 -12.74 -18.06 19.07
N LYS A 203 -12.55 -18.35 20.36
CA LYS A 203 -13.57 -18.15 21.40
C LYS A 203 -13.12 -17.09 22.38
N VAL A 204 -13.90 -16.03 22.54
CA VAL A 204 -13.58 -14.92 23.46
C VAL A 204 -13.96 -15.33 24.87
N MET A 205 -12.97 -15.37 25.77
CA MET A 205 -13.13 -15.85 27.14
C MET A 205 -13.36 -14.71 28.14
N SER A 206 -12.67 -13.58 27.93
CA SER A 206 -12.77 -12.39 28.80
C SER A 206 -12.36 -11.12 28.05
N GLY A 207 -12.61 -9.97 28.66
CA GLY A 207 -12.39 -8.64 28.06
C GLY A 207 -13.68 -8.05 27.52
N ALA A 208 -13.60 -7.11 26.57
CA ALA A 208 -14.81 -6.54 25.96
C ALA A 208 -15.10 -7.17 24.60
N SER A 209 -14.14 -7.05 23.66
CA SER A 209 -14.28 -7.59 22.32
C SER A 209 -12.90 -7.81 21.69
N ILE A 210 -12.87 -8.71 20.72
CA ILE A 210 -11.68 -9.05 19.92
C ILE A 210 -12.06 -8.98 18.45
N ARG A 211 -11.09 -8.62 17.59
CA ARG A 211 -11.20 -8.80 16.14
C ARG A 211 -10.10 -9.72 15.63
N LEU A 212 -10.43 -10.49 14.61
CA LEU A 212 -9.44 -11.25 13.86
C LEU A 212 -8.71 -10.30 12.92
N ASP A 213 -7.38 -10.41 12.85
CA ASP A 213 -6.59 -9.86 11.76
C ASP A 213 -6.45 -10.94 10.68
N TYR A 214 -5.64 -11.97 10.94
CA TYR A 214 -5.52 -13.08 10.00
C TYR A 214 -5.32 -14.43 10.70
N ILE A 215 -5.54 -15.49 9.92
CA ILE A 215 -5.09 -16.87 10.23
C ILE A 215 -4.19 -17.30 9.09
N SER A 216 -2.97 -17.72 9.41
CA SER A 216 -2.06 -18.30 8.42
C SER A 216 -1.57 -19.67 8.83
N VAL A 217 -1.28 -20.51 7.84
CA VAL A 217 -0.59 -21.77 8.05
C VAL A 217 0.67 -21.77 7.20
N THR A 218 1.80 -22.07 7.82
CA THR A 218 3.05 -22.39 7.13
C THR A 218 3.20 -23.90 7.15
N TRP A 219 3.02 -24.53 6.01
CA TRP A 219 3.09 -25.98 5.84
C TRP A 219 4.53 -26.48 5.90
N ALA A 220 4.73 -27.72 6.34
CA ALA A 220 6.05 -28.37 6.34
C ALA A 220 6.52 -28.73 4.93
N GLU A 221 5.57 -29.01 4.04
CA GLU A 221 5.81 -29.33 2.64
C GLU A 221 5.07 -28.35 1.73
N PRO A 222 5.61 -28.01 0.56
CA PRO A 222 4.94 -27.10 -0.36
C PRO A 222 3.70 -27.75 -0.98
N GLY A 223 2.75 -26.95 -1.39
CA GLY A 223 1.62 -27.38 -2.22
C GLY A 223 2.11 -28.00 -3.53
N SER A 224 1.39 -28.98 -4.06
CA SER A 224 1.75 -29.56 -5.35
C SER A 224 1.70 -28.52 -6.46
N CYS A 225 2.73 -28.49 -7.31
CA CYS A 225 2.73 -27.63 -8.49
C CYS A 225 1.60 -28.06 -9.43
N ALA A 226 0.66 -27.13 -9.70
CA ALA A 226 -0.42 -27.39 -10.65
C ALA A 226 0.06 -27.39 -12.11
N PHE A 227 1.22 -26.79 -12.39
CA PHE A 227 1.79 -26.67 -13.71
C PHE A 227 2.67 -27.88 -14.06
N THR A 228 2.03 -28.98 -14.47
CA THR A 228 2.69 -30.16 -15.01
C THR A 228 2.02 -30.56 -16.32
N ALA A 229 2.74 -31.24 -17.22
CA ALA A 229 2.15 -31.76 -18.45
C ALA A 229 0.94 -32.67 -18.17
N ALA A 230 1.01 -33.48 -17.12
CA ALA A 230 -0.09 -34.35 -16.70
C ALA A 230 -1.30 -33.56 -16.20
N ASN A 231 -1.11 -32.52 -15.39
CA ASN A 231 -2.18 -31.68 -14.88
C ASN A 231 -2.87 -30.88 -15.98
N LEU A 232 -2.09 -30.37 -16.95
CA LEU A 232 -2.62 -29.64 -18.10
C LEU A 232 -3.43 -30.57 -19.02
N ALA A 233 -2.95 -31.78 -19.29
CA ALA A 233 -3.66 -32.79 -20.06
C ALA A 233 -4.95 -33.24 -19.36
N ALA A 234 -4.96 -33.30 -18.02
CA ALA A 234 -6.14 -33.64 -17.21
C ALA A 234 -7.12 -32.46 -17.02
N GLY A 235 -6.84 -31.29 -17.62
CA GLY A 235 -7.68 -30.09 -17.45
C GLY A 235 -7.57 -29.45 -16.06
N GLY A 236 -6.41 -29.52 -15.44
CA GLY A 236 -6.12 -28.90 -14.13
C GLY A 236 -6.54 -27.42 -14.08
N LYS A 237 -7.08 -27.01 -12.93
CA LYS A 237 -7.55 -25.63 -12.73
C LYS A 237 -6.37 -24.70 -12.44
N ILE A 238 -5.83 -24.09 -13.50
CA ILE A 238 -4.88 -23.00 -13.35
C ILE A 238 -5.68 -21.70 -13.46
N PRO A 239 -5.50 -20.75 -12.52
CA PRO A 239 -6.17 -19.45 -12.58
C PRO A 239 -5.88 -18.74 -13.90
N ALA A 240 -6.91 -18.17 -14.51
CA ALA A 240 -6.76 -17.31 -15.69
C ALA A 240 -6.61 -15.84 -15.25
N ALA A 241 -5.76 -15.11 -15.96
CA ALA A 241 -5.70 -13.68 -15.81
C ALA A 241 -7.05 -13.05 -16.24
N GLN A 242 -7.48 -12.04 -15.50
CA GLN A 242 -8.68 -11.28 -15.82
C GLN A 242 -8.27 -10.04 -16.64
N TYR A 243 -8.89 -9.86 -17.81
CA TYR A 243 -8.72 -8.63 -18.57
C TYR A 243 -9.37 -7.45 -17.84
N VAL A 244 -8.62 -6.34 -17.71
CA VAL A 244 -9.11 -5.12 -17.06
C VAL A 244 -9.44 -4.08 -18.11
N TYR A 245 -8.45 -3.54 -18.81
CA TYR A 245 -8.63 -2.60 -19.92
C TYR A 245 -7.37 -2.52 -20.78
N GLY A 246 -7.49 -1.91 -21.96
CA GLY A 246 -6.35 -1.59 -22.83
C GLY A 246 -5.77 -0.24 -22.46
N ILE A 247 -4.45 -0.15 -22.33
CA ILE A 247 -3.74 1.11 -22.13
C ILE A 247 -3.22 1.67 -23.45
N THR A 248 -3.10 2.99 -23.54
CA THR A 248 -2.34 3.67 -24.59
C THR A 248 -0.87 3.61 -24.23
N ASN A 249 -0.01 3.41 -25.24
CA ASN A 249 1.44 3.47 -25.03
C ASN A 249 1.83 4.86 -24.48
N GLN A 250 2.66 4.85 -23.46
CA GLN A 250 3.19 6.02 -22.75
C GLN A 250 4.69 5.79 -22.51
N ASP A 251 5.43 6.84 -22.19
CA ASP A 251 6.87 6.76 -21.90
C ASP A 251 7.27 7.93 -20.97
N HIS A 252 6.92 7.84 -19.71
CA HIS A 252 7.34 8.80 -18.69
C HIS A 252 8.82 8.67 -18.32
N HIS A 253 9.43 7.52 -18.64
CA HIS A 253 10.88 7.41 -18.54
C HIS A 253 11.60 8.32 -19.55
N ALA A 254 10.95 8.78 -20.60
CA ALA A 254 11.49 9.77 -21.53
C ALA A 254 11.25 11.23 -21.10
N ASP A 255 10.50 11.48 -20.04
CA ASP A 255 10.19 12.84 -19.57
C ASP A 255 11.49 13.62 -19.27
N GLY A 256 11.46 14.89 -19.65
CA GLY A 256 12.54 15.85 -19.40
C GLY A 256 12.45 16.46 -18.00
N ALA A 257 13.41 17.35 -17.71
CA ALA A 257 13.45 18.05 -16.44
C ALA A 257 12.18 18.87 -16.19
N ALA A 258 11.61 18.76 -14.99
CA ALA A 258 10.44 19.49 -14.53
C ALA A 258 10.74 20.13 -13.17
N ASP A 259 10.44 21.42 -13.04
CA ASP A 259 10.55 22.11 -11.75
C ASP A 259 9.37 21.77 -10.84
N MET A 260 8.18 21.55 -11.42
CA MET A 260 6.95 21.21 -10.71
C MET A 260 6.26 20.03 -11.38
N VAL A 261 5.94 19.03 -10.58
CA VAL A 261 5.10 17.89 -10.99
C VAL A 261 3.72 18.04 -10.37
N ILE A 262 2.68 17.91 -11.17
CA ILE A 262 1.27 17.88 -10.74
C ILE A 262 0.73 16.48 -11.01
N ILE A 263 0.42 15.71 -9.97
CA ILE A 263 -0.22 14.40 -10.11
C ILE A 263 -1.73 14.57 -9.94
N ILE A 264 -2.50 14.06 -10.90
CA ILE A 264 -3.98 14.09 -10.88
C ILE A 264 -4.55 12.66 -10.78
N PRO A 265 -5.78 12.50 -10.23
CA PRO A 265 -6.43 11.19 -10.17
C PRO A 265 -6.65 10.57 -11.55
N THR A 266 -6.68 9.23 -11.60
CA THR A 266 -6.90 8.41 -12.80
C THR A 266 -8.13 8.83 -13.61
N SER A 267 -9.20 9.28 -12.95
CA SER A 267 -10.41 9.75 -13.65
C SER A 267 -10.21 10.99 -14.50
N GLN A 268 -9.11 11.72 -14.32
CA GLN A 268 -8.75 12.97 -15.01
C GLN A 268 -9.80 14.08 -14.97
N LYS A 269 -10.79 14.00 -14.08
CA LYS A 269 -11.86 15.02 -13.96
C LYS A 269 -11.32 16.40 -13.58
N LEU A 270 -10.14 16.45 -12.96
CA LEU A 270 -9.47 17.66 -12.50
C LEU A 270 -8.50 18.25 -13.54
N LEU A 271 -8.25 17.55 -14.65
CA LEU A 271 -7.21 17.90 -15.65
C LEU A 271 -7.35 19.34 -16.13
N LYS A 272 -8.55 19.81 -16.45
CA LYS A 272 -8.79 21.19 -16.92
C LYS A 272 -8.29 22.23 -15.93
N GLN A 273 -8.48 22.02 -14.65
CA GLN A 273 -8.07 22.97 -13.63
C GLN A 273 -6.55 22.86 -13.33
N ALA A 274 -6.01 21.65 -13.40
CA ALA A 274 -4.57 21.42 -13.33
C ALA A 274 -3.81 22.12 -14.49
N GLN A 275 -4.38 22.07 -15.71
CA GLN A 275 -3.82 22.76 -16.87
C GLN A 275 -3.81 24.29 -16.68
N ARG A 276 -4.88 24.88 -16.14
CA ARG A 276 -4.92 26.31 -15.81
C ARG A 276 -3.82 26.70 -14.84
N LEU A 277 -3.60 25.90 -13.81
CA LEU A 277 -2.55 26.14 -12.83
C LEU A 277 -1.16 25.98 -13.44
N LYS A 278 -0.97 24.95 -14.27
CA LYS A 278 0.28 24.76 -15.05
C LYS A 278 0.58 26.00 -15.89
N GLU A 279 -0.36 26.43 -16.74
CA GLU A 279 -0.19 27.60 -17.60
C GLU A 279 0.16 28.87 -16.81
N PHE A 280 -0.46 29.03 -15.65
CA PHE A 280 -0.16 30.15 -14.76
C PHE A 280 1.29 30.11 -14.25
N HIS A 281 1.74 28.98 -13.70
CA HIS A 281 3.11 28.86 -13.17
C HIS A 281 4.19 28.93 -14.27
N GLU A 282 3.90 28.42 -15.47
CA GLU A 282 4.80 28.54 -16.62
C GLU A 282 4.96 29.99 -17.07
N GLN A 283 3.86 30.77 -17.12
CA GLN A 283 3.87 32.14 -17.58
C GLN A 283 4.30 33.14 -16.51
N HIS A 284 3.88 32.94 -15.27
CA HIS A 284 4.11 33.90 -14.17
C HIS A 284 5.43 33.63 -13.45
N ASP A 285 5.73 32.35 -13.18
CA ASP A 285 6.88 31.94 -12.36
C ASP A 285 8.05 31.41 -13.21
N GLY A 286 7.81 31.15 -14.49
CA GLY A 286 8.81 30.59 -15.40
C GLY A 286 9.17 29.13 -15.10
N LEU A 287 8.29 28.39 -14.41
CA LEU A 287 8.53 26.99 -14.06
C LEU A 287 8.27 26.06 -15.26
N ARG A 288 9.01 24.96 -15.33
CA ARG A 288 8.69 23.83 -16.19
C ARG A 288 7.71 22.94 -15.42
N VAL A 289 6.46 22.83 -15.89
CA VAL A 289 5.40 22.10 -15.16
C VAL A 289 4.95 20.89 -15.97
N THR A 290 4.94 19.73 -15.33
CA THR A 290 4.41 18.47 -15.90
C THR A 290 3.17 18.03 -15.13
N ILE A 291 2.12 17.60 -15.86
CA ILE A 291 0.92 17.00 -15.27
C ILE A 291 0.92 15.52 -15.65
N VAL A 292 0.75 14.64 -14.66
CA VAL A 292 0.74 13.20 -14.86
C VAL A 292 -0.48 12.58 -14.17
N PRO A 293 -1.32 11.81 -14.87
CA PRO A 293 -2.34 10.98 -14.25
C PRO A 293 -1.72 9.85 -13.41
N ALA A 294 -2.34 9.53 -12.28
CA ALA A 294 -1.81 8.54 -11.33
C ALA A 294 -1.66 7.14 -11.93
N ASP A 295 -2.61 6.71 -12.76
CA ASP A 295 -2.56 5.39 -13.43
C ASP A 295 -1.40 5.27 -14.41
N GLU A 296 -0.99 6.35 -15.06
CA GLU A 296 0.19 6.35 -15.93
C GLU A 296 1.46 6.10 -15.12
N LEU A 297 1.55 6.65 -13.91
CA LEU A 297 2.67 6.35 -12.99
C LEU A 297 2.61 4.91 -12.47
N TYR A 298 1.41 4.39 -12.15
CA TYR A 298 1.30 2.98 -11.76
C TYR A 298 1.73 2.05 -12.89
N ASN A 299 1.38 2.37 -14.13
CA ASN A 299 1.75 1.56 -15.29
C ASN A 299 3.26 1.39 -15.42
N GLU A 300 4.03 2.45 -15.29
CA GLU A 300 5.49 2.41 -15.50
C GLU A 300 6.28 2.10 -14.22
N PHE A 301 5.87 2.66 -13.07
CA PHE A 301 6.68 2.64 -11.85
C PHE A 301 6.22 1.65 -10.78
N SER A 302 5.07 0.97 -10.99
CA SER A 302 4.57 -0.09 -10.10
C SER A 302 3.83 -1.23 -10.79
N SER A 303 4.19 -1.55 -12.05
CA SER A 303 3.63 -2.68 -12.81
C SER A 303 2.10 -2.64 -12.96
N GLY A 304 1.52 -1.44 -13.12
CA GLY A 304 0.08 -1.24 -13.18
C GLY A 304 -0.66 -1.40 -11.84
N THR A 305 0.03 -1.81 -10.80
CA THR A 305 -0.54 -1.96 -9.45
C THR A 305 -0.55 -0.60 -8.78
N PRO A 306 -1.70 -0.10 -8.28
CA PRO A 306 -1.70 1.08 -7.44
C PRO A 306 -0.72 0.91 -6.27
N ASP A 307 0.27 1.80 -6.21
CA ASP A 307 1.28 1.84 -5.16
C ASP A 307 1.80 3.28 -5.02
N ALA A 308 1.78 3.82 -3.81
CA ALA A 308 2.24 5.17 -3.53
C ALA A 308 3.73 5.38 -3.89
N ASN A 309 4.54 4.32 -3.88
CA ASN A 309 5.92 4.38 -4.32
C ASN A 309 6.07 4.82 -5.79
N ALA A 310 5.08 4.60 -6.65
CA ALA A 310 5.14 5.01 -8.04
C ALA A 310 5.37 6.52 -8.20
N TYR A 311 4.74 7.35 -7.34
CA TYR A 311 4.92 8.80 -7.36
C TYR A 311 6.36 9.20 -6.97
N ARG A 312 6.91 8.56 -5.95
CA ARG A 312 8.30 8.80 -5.50
C ARG A 312 9.32 8.34 -6.52
N ARG A 313 9.10 7.18 -7.13
CA ARG A 313 9.99 6.63 -8.16
C ARG A 313 10.05 7.52 -9.39
N TYR A 314 8.93 8.07 -9.81
CA TYR A 314 8.90 9.07 -10.89
C TYR A 314 9.71 10.32 -10.54
N LEU A 315 9.50 10.90 -9.35
CA LEU A 315 10.28 12.06 -8.89
C LEU A 315 11.77 11.72 -8.75
N ARG A 316 12.10 10.54 -8.23
CA ARG A 316 13.46 10.07 -8.11
C ARG A 316 14.12 9.90 -9.49
N MET A 317 13.43 9.35 -10.46
CA MET A 317 13.91 9.24 -11.84
C MET A 317 14.21 10.62 -12.44
N LEU A 318 13.34 11.62 -12.24
CA LEU A 318 13.60 13.00 -12.67
C LEU A 318 14.85 13.58 -11.98
N SER A 319 14.99 13.33 -10.68
CA SER A 319 16.15 13.76 -9.90
C SER A 319 17.45 13.10 -10.39
N ASP A 320 17.43 11.79 -10.62
CA ASP A 320 18.61 11.03 -11.08
C ASP A 320 19.02 11.40 -12.51
N LYS A 321 18.12 11.89 -13.35
CA LYS A 321 18.38 12.38 -14.69
C LYS A 321 18.89 13.82 -14.73
N ALA A 322 18.75 14.58 -13.65
CA ALA A 322 19.15 15.99 -13.60
C ALA A 322 20.65 16.14 -13.89
N GLN A 323 20.98 17.05 -14.81
CA GLN A 323 22.36 17.36 -15.16
C GLN A 323 22.97 18.45 -14.26
N SER A 324 22.11 19.16 -13.55
CA SER A 324 22.47 20.25 -12.63
C SER A 324 21.37 20.42 -11.60
N GLU A 325 21.66 21.18 -10.52
CA GLU A 325 20.67 21.57 -9.51
C GLU A 325 19.45 22.30 -10.12
N ALA A 326 19.65 23.03 -11.21
CA ALA A 326 18.58 23.72 -11.92
C ALA A 326 17.59 22.76 -12.61
N ASP A 327 17.97 21.50 -12.82
CA ASP A 327 17.13 20.46 -13.45
C ASP A 327 16.41 19.57 -12.45
N MET A 328 16.76 19.70 -11.17
CA MET A 328 16.12 18.92 -10.10
C MET A 328 14.64 19.33 -9.93
N PRO A 329 13.74 18.36 -9.68
CA PRO A 329 12.36 18.69 -9.31
C PRO A 329 12.34 19.41 -7.95
N LYS A 330 11.53 20.47 -7.86
CA LYS A 330 11.42 21.32 -6.66
C LYS A 330 10.09 21.20 -5.96
N TYR A 331 9.02 20.97 -6.74
CA TYR A 331 7.65 20.99 -6.25
C TYR A 331 6.87 19.76 -6.73
N LEU A 332 6.13 19.16 -5.81
CA LEU A 332 5.09 18.17 -6.09
C LEU A 332 3.75 18.72 -5.63
N LEU A 333 2.78 18.79 -6.53
CA LEU A 333 1.39 19.04 -6.18
C LEU A 333 0.55 17.76 -6.39
N LEU A 334 0.04 17.23 -5.31
CA LEU A 334 -0.99 16.18 -5.33
C LEU A 334 -2.34 16.87 -5.57
N PHE A 335 -2.73 16.95 -6.85
CA PHE A 335 -3.94 17.68 -7.26
C PHE A 335 -5.16 16.74 -7.23
N GLY A 336 -5.57 16.38 -6.03
CA GLY A 336 -6.66 15.46 -5.72
C GLY A 336 -6.69 15.12 -4.25
N ASP A 337 -7.87 14.80 -3.74
CA ASP A 337 -8.04 14.31 -2.38
C ASP A 337 -7.50 12.88 -2.24
N CYS A 338 -7.33 12.42 -1.02
CA CYS A 338 -6.98 11.05 -0.67
C CYS A 338 -7.95 10.45 0.35
N VAL A 339 -7.89 9.15 0.47
CA VAL A 339 -8.63 8.39 1.49
C VAL A 339 -7.64 7.57 2.29
N TRP A 340 -7.72 7.65 3.63
CA TRP A 340 -6.85 6.89 4.52
C TRP A 340 -6.93 5.37 4.31
N ASP A 341 -8.04 4.86 3.81
CA ASP A 341 -8.22 3.46 3.38
C ASP A 341 -7.96 3.37 1.87
N ASN A 342 -6.70 3.30 1.47
CA ASN A 342 -6.29 3.27 0.06
C ASN A 342 -6.95 2.14 -0.75
N ARG A 343 -7.34 1.03 -0.11
CA ARG A 343 -8.04 -0.10 -0.75
C ARG A 343 -9.57 0.03 -0.74
N MET A 344 -10.10 1.04 -0.03
CA MET A 344 -11.53 1.33 0.09
C MET A 344 -12.38 0.13 0.56
N LEU A 345 -11.92 -0.58 1.58
CA LEU A 345 -12.58 -1.78 2.11
C LEU A 345 -13.54 -1.49 3.27
N THR A 346 -13.27 -0.44 4.03
CA THR A 346 -14.10 -0.06 5.18
C THR A 346 -15.47 0.45 4.75
N SER A 347 -16.45 0.36 5.66
CA SER A 347 -17.85 0.69 5.33
C SER A 347 -18.06 2.12 4.82
N GLY A 348 -17.24 3.07 5.28
CA GLY A 348 -17.28 4.46 4.83
C GLY A 348 -16.59 4.70 3.48
N CYS A 349 -15.57 3.91 3.17
CA CYS A 349 -14.75 4.12 1.98
C CYS A 349 -15.19 3.29 0.77
N ARG A 350 -15.73 2.09 0.97
CA ARG A 350 -16.14 1.17 -0.12
C ARG A 350 -17.21 1.68 -1.09
N ILE A 351 -17.84 2.80 -0.76
CA ILE A 351 -18.85 3.45 -1.64
C ILE A 351 -18.20 4.48 -2.57
N LEU A 352 -16.94 4.81 -2.35
CA LEU A 352 -16.18 5.78 -3.14
C LEU A 352 -15.65 5.14 -4.43
N ASN A 353 -15.39 5.97 -5.43
CA ASN A 353 -14.72 5.52 -6.65
C ASN A 353 -13.22 5.81 -6.52
N PRO A 354 -12.34 4.78 -6.45
CA PRO A 354 -10.90 4.96 -6.28
C PRO A 354 -10.26 5.83 -7.36
N ASP A 355 -10.79 5.81 -8.60
CA ASP A 355 -10.24 6.61 -9.70
C ASP A 355 -10.37 8.13 -9.49
N ASN A 356 -11.14 8.58 -8.51
CA ASN A 356 -11.30 10.00 -8.17
C ASN A 356 -10.33 10.49 -7.09
N TYR A 357 -9.51 9.60 -6.52
CA TYR A 357 -8.62 9.88 -5.39
C TYR A 357 -7.17 9.57 -5.75
N LEU A 358 -6.26 10.27 -5.09
CA LEU A 358 -4.84 9.93 -5.08
C LEU A 358 -4.55 9.06 -3.86
N LEU A 359 -3.48 8.28 -3.92
CA LEU A 359 -3.02 7.52 -2.77
C LEU A 359 -2.42 8.45 -1.71
N CYS A 360 -2.44 8.01 -0.45
CA CYS A 360 -1.66 8.58 0.63
C CYS A 360 -0.71 7.53 1.21
N PHE A 361 0.41 7.99 1.76
CA PHE A 361 1.25 7.14 2.59
C PHE A 361 0.58 6.92 3.94
N GLU A 362 0.60 5.67 4.41
CA GLU A 362 0.11 5.28 5.72
C GLU A 362 1.22 4.65 6.54
N SER A 363 1.30 5.01 7.82
CA SER A 363 2.26 4.40 8.75
C SER A 363 1.97 2.92 8.97
N GLU A 364 2.99 2.15 9.36
CA GLU A 364 2.81 0.75 9.75
C GLU A 364 2.00 0.60 11.03
N ASN A 365 2.13 1.55 11.96
CA ASN A 365 1.38 1.54 13.20
C ASN A 365 -0.10 1.87 12.94
N SER A 366 -0.99 0.97 13.33
CA SER A 366 -2.44 1.12 13.18
C SER A 366 -3.19 1.26 14.52
N PHE A 367 -2.47 1.45 15.63
CA PHE A 367 -3.01 1.38 16.98
C PHE A 367 -2.77 2.61 17.84
N SER A 368 -1.67 3.33 17.65
CA SER A 368 -1.30 4.48 18.46
C SER A 368 -1.78 5.79 17.84
N ALA A 369 -2.44 6.64 18.62
CA ALA A 369 -2.89 7.96 18.16
C ALA A 369 -1.72 8.91 17.82
N VAL A 370 -0.50 8.59 18.25
CA VAL A 370 0.71 9.37 17.97
C VAL A 370 1.47 8.83 16.78
N SER A 371 1.53 7.49 16.65
CA SER A 371 2.36 6.82 15.64
C SER A 371 1.56 6.38 14.40
N CYS A 372 0.23 6.49 14.44
CA CYS A 372 -0.67 6.18 13.33
C CYS A 372 -1.00 7.48 12.58
N PHE A 373 -0.48 7.62 11.37
CA PHE A 373 -0.64 8.84 10.57
C PHE A 373 -0.58 8.58 9.07
N VAL A 374 -1.15 9.49 8.31
CA VAL A 374 -0.92 9.65 6.87
C VAL A 374 0.07 10.80 6.65
N SER A 375 0.83 10.76 5.56
CA SER A 375 1.82 11.80 5.29
C SER A 375 1.99 12.08 3.80
N ASP A 376 1.80 13.33 3.41
CA ASP A 376 2.12 13.79 2.07
C ASP A 376 3.62 14.14 1.94
N SER A 377 4.28 14.55 3.02
CA SER A 377 5.71 14.85 3.02
C SER A 377 6.58 13.66 2.62
N TRP A 378 6.11 12.44 2.86
CA TRP A 378 6.78 11.21 2.44
C TRP A 378 7.07 11.14 0.94
N PHE A 379 6.19 11.69 0.11
CA PHE A 379 6.37 11.72 -1.34
C PHE A 379 7.57 12.55 -1.79
N GLY A 380 8.00 13.52 -0.99
CA GLY A 380 9.15 14.37 -1.27
C GLY A 380 10.50 13.86 -0.76
N MET A 381 10.54 12.71 -0.09
CA MET A 381 11.77 12.11 0.45
C MET A 381 12.41 11.19 -0.59
N LEU A 382 13.39 11.69 -1.32
CA LEU A 382 13.97 11.03 -2.50
C LEU A 382 15.40 10.50 -2.28
N GLY A 383 16.03 10.79 -1.15
CA GLY A 383 17.40 10.37 -0.85
C GLY A 383 17.60 8.84 -0.91
N GLU A 384 18.85 8.40 -1.03
CA GLU A 384 19.20 6.97 -1.00
C GLU A 384 18.78 6.33 0.32
N GLY A 385 17.95 5.29 0.25
CA GLY A 385 17.38 4.60 1.41
C GLY A 385 16.29 5.37 2.15
N ALA A 386 15.87 6.54 1.68
CA ALA A 386 14.81 7.34 2.29
C ALA A 386 13.43 6.66 2.16
N GLY A 387 12.54 6.94 3.12
CA GLY A 387 11.13 6.52 3.14
C GLY A 387 10.74 5.60 4.28
N LEU A 388 11.69 5.05 5.04
CA LEU A 388 11.40 4.16 6.18
C LEU A 388 11.04 4.93 7.46
N TYR A 389 11.56 6.15 7.61
CA TYR A 389 11.42 6.94 8.84
C TYR A 389 10.93 8.37 8.54
N PRO A 390 9.70 8.56 8.02
CA PRO A 390 9.23 9.86 7.53
C PRO A 390 9.25 10.98 8.60
N ASN A 391 9.26 10.62 9.88
CA ASN A 391 9.37 11.57 10.99
C ASN A 391 10.82 12.02 11.30
N ARG A 392 11.83 11.52 10.59
CA ARG A 392 13.26 11.80 10.83
C ARG A 392 14.00 12.20 9.55
N GLU A 393 13.37 12.03 8.40
CA GLU A 393 13.96 12.28 7.10
C GLU A 393 13.57 13.66 6.59
N LEU A 394 14.42 14.25 5.76
CA LEU A 394 14.18 15.55 5.14
C LEU A 394 13.55 15.35 3.76
N GLN A 395 12.74 16.31 3.36
CA GLN A 395 12.20 16.39 2.00
C GLN A 395 13.23 17.02 1.04
N ASP A 396 13.40 16.36 -0.10
CA ASP A 396 14.16 16.90 -1.23
C ASP A 396 13.28 17.77 -2.14
N VAL A 397 11.96 17.52 -2.13
CA VAL A 397 10.95 18.20 -2.93
C VAL A 397 9.86 18.73 -2.01
N ALA A 398 9.48 20.00 -2.20
CA ALA A 398 8.35 20.59 -1.47
C ALA A 398 7.03 19.99 -1.95
N VAL A 399 6.22 19.47 -1.04
CA VAL A 399 4.97 18.77 -1.35
C VAL A 399 3.77 19.56 -0.87
N GLY A 400 2.77 19.71 -1.72
CA GLY A 400 1.45 20.23 -1.38
C GLY A 400 0.33 19.37 -1.93
N ARG A 401 -0.86 19.49 -1.31
CA ARG A 401 -2.07 18.81 -1.80
C ARG A 401 -3.22 19.80 -1.97
N PHE A 402 -3.94 19.66 -3.09
CA PHE A 402 -5.27 20.22 -3.25
C PHE A 402 -6.28 19.10 -2.94
N PRO A 403 -6.87 19.05 -1.74
CA PRO A 403 -7.78 17.98 -1.32
C PRO A 403 -9.17 18.20 -1.94
N VAL A 404 -9.29 17.95 -3.24
CA VAL A 404 -10.51 18.15 -4.03
C VAL A 404 -10.83 16.93 -4.87
N THR A 405 -12.12 16.64 -5.03
CA THR A 405 -12.62 15.54 -5.87
C THR A 405 -13.49 16.02 -7.03
N TYR A 406 -13.96 17.27 -6.99
CA TYR A 406 -14.84 17.86 -7.97
C TYR A 406 -14.16 19.04 -8.69
N ALA A 407 -14.50 19.20 -9.97
CA ALA A 407 -13.91 20.26 -10.82
C ALA A 407 -14.25 21.67 -10.31
N GLU A 408 -15.39 21.85 -9.68
CA GLU A 408 -15.84 23.13 -9.10
C GLU A 408 -15.00 23.52 -7.88
N GLU A 409 -14.70 22.57 -7.01
CA GLU A 409 -13.81 22.78 -5.85
C GLU A 409 -12.39 23.10 -6.32
N ALA A 410 -11.90 22.34 -7.31
CA ALA A 410 -10.59 22.57 -7.91
C ALA A 410 -10.52 23.96 -8.55
N GLN A 411 -11.57 24.43 -9.20
CA GLN A 411 -11.66 25.77 -9.76
C GLN A 411 -11.48 26.83 -8.66
N VAL A 412 -12.18 26.69 -7.55
CA VAL A 412 -12.08 27.65 -6.42
C VAL A 412 -10.66 27.72 -5.88
N LEU A 413 -9.98 26.58 -5.70
CA LEU A 413 -8.60 26.57 -5.21
C LEU A 413 -7.62 27.18 -6.23
N VAL A 414 -7.77 26.86 -7.51
CA VAL A 414 -6.94 27.42 -8.58
C VAL A 414 -7.14 28.94 -8.69
N ASP A 415 -8.41 29.40 -8.69
CA ASP A 415 -8.72 30.85 -8.74
C ASP A 415 -8.14 31.60 -7.53
N LYS A 416 -8.24 31.01 -6.34
CA LYS A 416 -7.67 31.54 -5.10
C LYS A 416 -6.14 31.63 -5.18
N THR A 417 -5.47 30.59 -5.65
CA THR A 417 -4.01 30.52 -5.79
C THR A 417 -3.51 31.58 -6.78
N ILE A 418 -4.12 31.67 -7.94
CA ILE A 418 -3.77 32.67 -8.96
C ILE A 418 -4.01 34.08 -8.45
N SER A 419 -5.16 34.34 -7.83
CA SER A 419 -5.50 35.67 -7.29
C SER A 419 -4.52 36.09 -6.17
N TYR A 420 -4.11 35.14 -5.32
CA TYR A 420 -3.12 35.40 -4.28
C TYR A 420 -1.74 35.71 -4.86
N ALA A 421 -1.24 34.89 -5.80
CA ALA A 421 0.06 35.10 -6.42
C ALA A 421 0.14 36.40 -7.22
N GLN A 422 -0.96 36.86 -7.83
CA GLN A 422 -1.07 38.11 -8.54
C GLN A 422 -1.31 39.33 -7.64
N ASN A 423 -1.37 39.16 -6.32
CA ASN A 423 -1.73 40.21 -5.37
C ASN A 423 -3.06 40.91 -5.72
N ALA A 424 -4.02 40.20 -6.27
CA ALA A 424 -5.28 40.79 -6.71
C ALA A 424 -6.12 41.41 -5.58
N ASN A 425 -5.91 40.92 -4.34
CA ASN A 425 -6.66 41.31 -3.14
C ASN A 425 -5.71 41.79 -2.02
N VAL A 426 -4.95 42.85 -2.28
CA VAL A 426 -4.02 43.44 -1.30
C VAL A 426 -4.76 44.00 -0.09
N GLY A 427 -4.17 43.90 1.07
CA GLY A 427 -4.75 44.43 2.29
C GLY A 427 -3.87 44.25 3.52
N ALA A 428 -4.29 44.85 4.65
CA ALA A 428 -3.54 44.77 5.91
C ALA A 428 -3.33 43.31 6.38
N TRP A 429 -4.18 42.42 5.98
CA TRP A 429 -4.09 40.96 6.31
C TRP A 429 -2.79 40.32 5.84
N GLN A 430 -2.15 40.85 4.77
CA GLN A 430 -0.87 40.34 4.25
C GLN A 430 0.31 40.60 5.19
N ASN A 431 0.16 41.55 6.09
CA ASN A 431 1.14 41.90 7.14
C ASN A 431 0.71 41.37 8.53
N THR A 432 -0.29 40.53 8.59
CA THR A 432 -0.80 39.96 9.84
C THR A 432 -0.34 38.50 9.96
N LEU A 433 0.45 38.22 10.96
CA LEU A 433 0.78 36.85 11.40
C LEU A 433 -0.13 36.45 12.55
N MET A 434 -0.73 35.29 12.44
CA MET A 434 -1.58 34.73 13.49
C MET A 434 -0.91 33.49 14.07
N PHE A 435 -0.64 33.52 15.36
CA PHE A 435 -0.16 32.37 16.12
C PHE A 435 -1.33 31.80 16.92
N MET A 436 -1.48 30.48 16.91
CA MET A 436 -2.53 29.78 17.63
C MET A 436 -1.90 28.64 18.43
N GLY A 437 -2.26 28.53 19.68
CA GLY A 437 -1.98 27.42 20.57
C GLY A 437 -3.21 27.08 21.38
N ASP A 438 -3.31 25.85 21.86
CA ASP A 438 -4.28 25.46 22.88
C ASP A 438 -3.64 25.47 24.28
N ASP A 439 -4.43 25.23 25.30
CA ASP A 439 -3.98 25.15 26.69
C ASP A 439 -3.52 23.74 27.13
N GLY A 440 -3.37 22.83 26.13
CA GLY A 440 -2.88 21.47 26.37
C GLY A 440 -1.47 21.41 26.93
N ASN A 441 -1.10 20.26 27.50
CA ASN A 441 0.23 19.99 28.08
C ASN A 441 0.70 21.06 29.10
N GLY A 442 -0.20 21.52 29.94
CA GLY A 442 0.13 22.56 30.93
C GLY A 442 0.42 23.93 30.29
N ASN A 443 -0.29 24.27 29.23
CA ASN A 443 -0.17 25.51 28.45
C ASN A 443 1.10 25.64 27.62
N LEU A 444 1.78 24.51 27.32
CA LEU A 444 3.02 24.51 26.53
C LEU A 444 2.81 25.08 25.13
N HIS A 445 1.73 24.70 24.46
CA HIS A 445 1.46 25.14 23.08
C HIS A 445 1.24 26.66 22.96
N MET A 446 0.61 27.26 23.96
CA MET A 446 0.48 28.73 24.02
C MET A 446 1.82 29.41 24.30
N GLN A 447 2.65 28.82 25.18
CA GLN A 447 3.99 29.35 25.47
C GLN A 447 4.87 29.31 24.22
N ASP A 448 4.88 28.18 23.50
CA ASP A 448 5.63 28.03 22.25
C ASP A 448 5.16 29.05 21.18
N ALA A 449 3.84 29.24 21.06
CA ALA A 449 3.27 30.23 20.14
C ALA A 449 3.70 31.66 20.50
N ASP A 450 3.69 32.02 21.78
CA ASP A 450 4.15 33.34 22.28
C ASP A 450 5.65 33.53 22.06
N GLU A 451 6.49 32.50 22.31
CA GLU A 451 7.93 32.56 22.09
C GLU A 451 8.28 32.80 20.62
N VAL A 452 7.59 32.11 19.69
CA VAL A 452 7.78 32.35 18.25
C VAL A 452 7.30 33.76 17.85
N ALA A 453 6.15 34.20 18.36
CA ALA A 453 5.60 35.52 18.07
C ALA A 453 6.50 36.68 18.51
N VAL A 454 7.31 36.51 19.55
CA VAL A 454 8.27 37.50 20.03
C VAL A 454 9.50 37.61 19.10
N GLN A 455 9.82 36.55 18.35
CA GLN A 455 10.99 36.51 17.46
C GLN A 455 10.71 37.06 16.04
N VAL A 456 9.47 37.22 15.69
CA VAL A 456 8.99 37.69 14.38
C VAL A 456 8.57 39.15 14.45
#